data_ffa043b0869c77e23729bab2ed490513
#
_entry.id   ffa043b0869c77e23729bab2ed490513
#
_cell.length_a   1.000
_cell.length_b   1.000
_cell.length_c   1.000
_cell.angle_alpha   90.00
_cell.angle_beta   90.00
_cell.angle_gamma   90.00
#
_symmetry.space_group_name_H-M   'P 1'
#
loop_
_entity.id
_entity.type
_entity.pdbx_description
1 polymer ?
#
loop_
_entity_poly.entity_id
_entity_poly.type
_entity_poly.pdbx_seq_one_letter_code
_entity_poly.pdbx_strand_id
1 'polypeptide(L)'
;ILDKMGVRFTGVMSTSLMLVGCVMKWWAVNTDFGGATLWGYNEQVVMAALGFAIFGVGAEITGITVTKVIAKWFDGHEMALAMGLQVAMARMGTAAALACSLPIVKATGNISSSVLLGAALLCIGTVSFLVYNVMDRKLEATSHADEGAEEGFAFADLMVIFKNRGFWLITLLCLLFYSGVFPFLKFATKLMIVKYGVDEGLAGMIPAMLPFGTILLTPVFGGVYDRVGRGATLMVIGSVLLTIVHICFALPILPVGWFAVCIMLVLGVAF
;
A
#
# COMPACT_ATOMS: atom_id res chain seq x y z
N ILE A 1 -16.85 6.32 -10.11
CA ILE A 1 -16.13 6.17 -11.39
C ILE A 1 -16.18 4.69 -11.79
N LEU A 2 -15.74 3.78 -10.92
CA LEU A 2 -15.66 2.34 -11.21
C LEU A 2 -17.01 1.75 -11.65
N ASP A 3 -18.09 2.07 -10.95
CA ASP A 3 -19.45 1.55 -11.24
C ASP A 3 -20.11 2.17 -12.48
N LYS A 4 -19.71 3.41 -12.84
CA LYS A 4 -20.25 4.10 -14.03
C LYS A 4 -19.45 3.88 -15.31
N MET A 5 -18.11 3.79 -15.18
CA MET A 5 -17.21 3.74 -16.34
C MET A 5 -16.60 2.36 -16.54
N GLY A 6 -16.86 1.45 -15.61
CA GLY A 6 -16.39 0.07 -15.66
C GLY A 6 -14.93 -0.11 -15.27
N VAL A 7 -14.58 -1.37 -15.04
CA VAL A 7 -13.26 -1.81 -14.58
C VAL A 7 -12.14 -1.46 -15.56
N ARG A 8 -12.39 -1.61 -16.86
CA ARG A 8 -11.39 -1.38 -17.92
C ARG A 8 -10.91 0.06 -17.97
N PHE A 9 -11.84 1.00 -18.03
CA PHE A 9 -11.51 2.43 -18.06
C PHE A 9 -10.83 2.87 -16.75
N THR A 10 -11.42 2.49 -15.62
CA THR A 10 -10.91 2.88 -14.31
C THR A 10 -9.50 2.35 -14.06
N GLY A 11 -9.21 1.12 -14.49
CA GLY A 11 -7.88 0.55 -14.33
C GLY A 11 -6.82 1.20 -15.22
N VAL A 12 -7.13 1.52 -16.49
CA VAL A 12 -6.19 2.27 -17.34
C VAL A 12 -5.96 3.68 -16.79
N MET A 13 -7.00 4.35 -16.35
CA MET A 13 -6.90 5.68 -15.75
C MET A 13 -6.01 5.64 -14.48
N SER A 14 -6.26 4.70 -13.57
CA SER A 14 -5.54 4.60 -12.30
C SER A 14 -4.06 4.21 -12.48
N THR A 15 -3.76 3.25 -13.35
CA THR A 15 -2.37 2.87 -13.67
C THR A 15 -1.63 4.01 -14.37
N SER A 16 -2.29 4.78 -15.23
CA SER A 16 -1.73 5.98 -15.85
C SER A 16 -1.42 7.07 -14.83
N LEU A 17 -2.32 7.32 -13.86
CA LEU A 17 -2.07 8.25 -12.74
C LEU A 17 -0.86 7.82 -11.91
N MET A 18 -0.75 6.52 -11.60
CA MET A 18 0.42 6.01 -10.87
C MET A 18 1.71 6.27 -11.64
N LEU A 19 1.71 6.01 -12.95
CA LEU A 19 2.89 6.22 -13.80
C LEU A 19 3.26 7.70 -13.88
N VAL A 20 2.31 8.58 -14.13
CA VAL A 20 2.51 10.04 -14.16
C VAL A 20 3.07 10.53 -12.83
N GLY A 21 2.48 10.12 -11.71
CA GLY A 21 2.96 10.48 -10.37
C GLY A 21 4.38 9.98 -10.09
N CYS A 22 4.72 8.78 -10.57
CA CYS A 22 6.06 8.21 -10.41
C CYS A 22 7.10 8.94 -11.27
N VAL A 23 6.78 9.25 -12.52
CA VAL A 23 7.64 10.03 -13.42
C VAL A 23 7.85 11.44 -12.87
N MET A 24 6.80 12.07 -12.35
CA MET A 24 6.91 13.39 -11.73
C MET A 24 7.82 13.37 -10.50
N LYS A 25 7.75 12.34 -9.65
CA LYS A 25 8.69 12.17 -8.52
C LYS A 25 10.13 12.00 -9.02
N TRP A 26 10.33 11.14 -10.01
CA TRP A 26 11.65 10.93 -10.60
C TRP A 26 12.23 12.23 -11.17
N TRP A 27 11.43 12.98 -11.92
CA TRP A 27 11.82 14.28 -12.47
C TRP A 27 12.17 15.28 -11.35
N ALA A 28 11.34 15.39 -10.33
CA ALA A 28 11.56 16.29 -9.20
C ALA A 28 12.87 15.97 -8.43
N VAL A 29 13.20 14.69 -8.26
CA VAL A 29 14.44 14.27 -7.57
C VAL A 29 15.69 14.48 -8.43
N ASN A 30 15.54 14.41 -9.77
CA ASN A 30 16.66 14.46 -10.71
C ASN A 30 16.95 15.87 -11.25
N THR A 31 16.05 16.84 -11.01
CA THR A 31 16.18 18.22 -11.49
C THR A 31 16.62 19.14 -10.37
N ASP A 32 17.61 19.96 -10.64
CA ASP A 32 18.00 21.05 -9.75
C ASP A 32 17.13 22.29 -10.05
N PHE A 33 16.35 22.71 -9.07
CA PHE A 33 15.48 23.89 -9.16
C PHE A 33 16.17 25.17 -8.69
N GLY A 34 17.50 25.16 -8.49
CA GLY A 34 18.28 26.36 -8.15
C GLY A 34 17.88 27.02 -6.81
N GLY A 35 17.28 26.26 -5.90
CA GLY A 35 16.78 26.80 -4.62
C GLY A 35 15.48 27.61 -4.70
N ALA A 36 14.76 27.54 -5.82
CA ALA A 36 13.44 28.18 -5.96
C ALA A 36 12.44 27.69 -4.89
N THR A 37 11.60 28.58 -4.43
CA THR A 37 10.58 28.28 -3.41
C THR A 37 9.18 28.51 -3.97
N LEU A 38 8.30 27.55 -3.74
CA LEU A 38 6.89 27.61 -4.05
C LEU A 38 6.08 27.53 -2.74
N TRP A 39 5.23 28.52 -2.46
CA TRP A 39 4.47 28.63 -1.20
C TRP A 39 5.34 28.61 0.08
N GLY A 40 6.59 29.10 0.01
CA GLY A 40 7.52 29.11 1.14
C GLY A 40 8.26 27.77 1.39
N TYR A 41 8.04 26.77 0.54
CA TYR A 41 8.75 25.48 0.57
C TYR A 41 9.65 25.36 -0.67
N ASN A 42 10.71 24.55 -0.56
CA ASN A 42 11.55 24.22 -1.70
C ASN A 42 10.71 23.61 -2.82
N GLU A 43 10.82 24.15 -4.04
CA GLU A 43 10.02 23.74 -5.20
C GLU A 43 10.20 22.24 -5.50
N GLN A 44 11.40 21.71 -5.35
CA GLN A 44 11.69 20.29 -5.52
C GLN A 44 10.83 19.40 -4.59
N VAL A 45 10.70 19.82 -3.32
CA VAL A 45 9.88 19.09 -2.32
C VAL A 45 8.40 19.15 -2.69
N VAL A 46 7.92 20.31 -3.12
CA VAL A 46 6.51 20.49 -3.53
C VAL A 46 6.18 19.61 -4.75
N MET A 47 7.06 19.59 -5.76
CA MET A 47 6.88 18.78 -6.96
C MET A 47 6.94 17.28 -6.66
N ALA A 48 7.86 16.85 -5.78
CA ALA A 48 7.92 15.46 -5.33
C ALA A 48 6.65 15.05 -4.54
N ALA A 49 6.14 15.95 -3.68
CA ALA A 49 4.93 15.72 -2.91
C ALA A 49 3.69 15.64 -3.81
N LEU A 50 3.56 16.51 -4.82
CA LEU A 50 2.48 16.45 -5.81
C LEU A 50 2.52 15.15 -6.61
N GLY A 51 3.72 14.74 -7.06
CA GLY A 51 3.91 13.46 -7.74
C GLY A 51 3.51 12.27 -6.85
N PHE A 52 3.82 12.34 -5.54
CA PHE A 52 3.41 11.32 -4.58
C PHE A 52 1.89 11.30 -4.35
N ALA A 53 1.25 12.46 -4.31
CA ALA A 53 -0.21 12.57 -4.16
C ALA A 53 -0.93 11.96 -5.37
N ILE A 54 -0.51 12.31 -6.60
CA ILE A 54 -1.07 11.74 -7.84
C ILE A 54 -0.88 10.21 -7.87
N PHE A 55 0.32 9.73 -7.53
CA PHE A 55 0.61 8.30 -7.41
C PHE A 55 -0.32 7.63 -6.40
N GLY A 56 -0.51 8.22 -5.21
CA GLY A 56 -1.35 7.68 -4.15
C GLY A 56 -2.80 7.52 -4.58
N VAL A 57 -3.38 8.54 -5.22
CA VAL A 57 -4.75 8.45 -5.78
C VAL A 57 -4.86 7.30 -6.77
N GLY A 58 -3.89 7.17 -7.69
CA GLY A 58 -3.86 6.07 -8.65
C GLY A 58 -3.75 4.70 -7.97
N ALA A 59 -2.91 4.57 -6.94
CA ALA A 59 -2.68 3.33 -6.22
C ALA A 59 -3.94 2.83 -5.49
N GLU A 60 -4.66 3.71 -4.80
CA GLU A 60 -5.90 3.35 -4.11
C GLU A 60 -6.99 2.92 -5.10
N ILE A 61 -7.18 3.67 -6.20
CA ILE A 61 -8.14 3.32 -7.24
C ILE A 61 -7.78 1.97 -7.88
N THR A 62 -6.49 1.71 -8.13
CA THR A 62 -6.01 0.44 -8.69
C THR A 62 -6.32 -0.72 -7.74
N GLY A 63 -6.10 -0.56 -6.43
CA GLY A 63 -6.39 -1.58 -5.43
C GLY A 63 -7.85 -2.01 -5.45
N ILE A 64 -8.78 -1.04 -5.44
CA ILE A 64 -10.24 -1.30 -5.52
C ILE A 64 -10.60 -1.95 -6.86
N THR A 65 -9.99 -1.47 -7.97
CA THR A 65 -10.25 -2.00 -9.31
C THR A 65 -9.82 -3.46 -9.43
N VAL A 66 -8.62 -3.82 -8.93
CA VAL A 66 -8.13 -5.20 -8.95
C VAL A 66 -9.01 -6.11 -8.11
N THR A 67 -9.48 -5.65 -6.95
CA THR A 67 -10.43 -6.40 -6.13
C THR A 67 -11.73 -6.70 -6.89
N LYS A 68 -12.27 -5.73 -7.63
CA LYS A 68 -13.47 -5.93 -8.47
C LYS A 68 -13.19 -6.86 -9.66
N VAL A 69 -12.00 -6.79 -10.25
CA VAL A 69 -11.55 -7.74 -11.28
C VAL A 69 -11.54 -9.17 -10.76
N ILE A 70 -10.94 -9.38 -9.60
CA ILE A 70 -10.87 -10.70 -8.98
C ILE A 70 -12.28 -11.22 -8.68
N ALA A 71 -13.15 -10.39 -8.11
CA ALA A 71 -14.53 -10.76 -7.84
C ALA A 71 -15.27 -11.18 -9.12
N LYS A 72 -15.08 -10.45 -10.23
CA LYS A 72 -15.70 -10.77 -11.54
C LYS A 72 -15.20 -12.10 -12.13
N TRP A 73 -13.89 -12.38 -12.04
CA TRP A 73 -13.29 -13.55 -12.70
C TRP A 73 -13.34 -14.83 -11.87
N PHE A 74 -13.41 -14.72 -10.55
CA PHE A 74 -13.40 -15.83 -9.59
C PHE A 74 -14.74 -16.02 -8.87
N ASP A 75 -15.83 -15.46 -9.40
CA ASP A 75 -17.15 -15.63 -8.82
C ASP A 75 -17.53 -17.11 -8.74
N GLY A 76 -17.86 -17.56 -7.52
CA GLY A 76 -18.18 -18.95 -7.23
C GLY A 76 -17.01 -19.94 -7.19
N HIS A 77 -15.74 -19.52 -7.49
CA HIS A 77 -14.56 -20.38 -7.54
C HIS A 77 -13.35 -19.68 -6.90
N GLU A 78 -12.77 -20.28 -5.86
CA GLU A 78 -11.46 -19.90 -5.29
C GLU A 78 -11.24 -18.39 -5.02
N MET A 79 -12.30 -17.61 -4.83
CA MET A 79 -12.24 -16.16 -4.61
C MET A 79 -11.35 -15.79 -3.42
N ALA A 80 -11.44 -16.53 -2.32
CA ALA A 80 -10.65 -16.26 -1.12
C ALA A 80 -9.14 -16.43 -1.38
N LEU A 81 -8.75 -17.45 -2.19
CA LEU A 81 -7.37 -17.67 -2.59
C LEU A 81 -6.86 -16.53 -3.47
N ALA A 82 -7.64 -16.10 -4.46
CA ALA A 82 -7.27 -15.01 -5.36
C ALA A 82 -7.12 -13.67 -4.61
N MET A 83 -8.03 -13.35 -3.68
CA MET A 83 -7.95 -12.17 -2.81
C MET A 83 -6.72 -12.25 -1.89
N GLY A 84 -6.45 -13.42 -1.29
CA GLY A 84 -5.27 -13.65 -0.47
C GLY A 84 -3.97 -13.46 -1.24
N LEU A 85 -3.91 -13.96 -2.48
CA LEU A 85 -2.75 -13.80 -3.36
C LEU A 85 -2.53 -12.31 -3.74
N GLN A 86 -3.60 -11.56 -4.02
CA GLN A 86 -3.51 -10.11 -4.26
C GLN A 86 -2.84 -9.39 -3.09
N VAL A 87 -3.30 -9.65 -1.86
CA VAL A 87 -2.72 -9.02 -0.65
C VAL A 87 -1.26 -9.44 -0.48
N ALA A 88 -0.94 -10.72 -0.66
CA ALA A 88 0.42 -11.24 -0.55
C ALA A 88 1.37 -10.55 -1.55
N MET A 89 0.97 -10.41 -2.82
CA MET A 89 1.76 -9.75 -3.85
C MET A 89 1.97 -8.25 -3.53
N ALA A 90 0.95 -7.55 -3.02
CA ALA A 90 1.07 -6.17 -2.58
C ALA A 90 2.08 -6.01 -1.42
N ARG A 91 2.06 -6.94 -0.46
CA ARG A 91 3.03 -6.96 0.67
C ARG A 91 4.44 -7.30 0.20
N MET A 92 4.59 -8.23 -0.74
CA MET A 92 5.89 -8.52 -1.36
C MET A 92 6.48 -7.30 -2.05
N GLY A 93 5.68 -6.53 -2.79
CA GLY A 93 6.12 -5.28 -3.42
C GLY A 93 6.63 -4.26 -2.39
N THR A 94 5.92 -4.08 -1.29
CA THR A 94 6.34 -3.19 -0.18
C THR A 94 7.64 -3.67 0.46
N ALA A 95 7.76 -4.96 0.73
CA ALA A 95 8.96 -5.56 1.30
C ALA A 95 10.18 -5.40 0.38
N ALA A 96 10.00 -5.68 -0.91
CA ALA A 96 11.04 -5.49 -1.92
C ALA A 96 11.50 -4.02 -2.02
N ALA A 97 10.55 -3.07 -2.01
CA ALA A 97 10.87 -1.65 -2.02
C ALA A 97 11.71 -1.24 -0.81
N LEU A 98 11.36 -1.69 0.40
CA LEU A 98 12.11 -1.39 1.63
C LEU A 98 13.50 -2.04 1.63
N ALA A 99 13.60 -3.30 1.23
CA ALA A 99 14.85 -4.05 1.24
C ALA A 99 15.84 -3.60 0.15
N CYS A 100 15.33 -3.32 -1.08
CA CYS A 100 16.18 -3.10 -2.25
C CYS A 100 16.54 -1.63 -2.51
N SER A 101 15.78 -0.65 -1.96
CA SER A 101 16.01 0.77 -2.30
C SER A 101 17.41 1.26 -1.97
N LEU A 102 17.92 1.01 -0.76
CA LEU A 102 19.27 1.43 -0.36
C LEU A 102 20.38 0.70 -1.13
N PRO A 103 20.37 -0.64 -1.27
CA PRO A 103 21.33 -1.36 -2.12
C PRO A 103 21.39 -0.82 -3.55
N ILE A 104 20.26 -0.50 -4.17
CA ILE A 104 20.19 0.06 -5.53
C ILE A 104 20.87 1.44 -5.58
N VAL A 105 20.55 2.30 -4.61
CA VAL A 105 21.19 3.64 -4.53
C VAL A 105 22.69 3.52 -4.33
N LYS A 106 23.17 2.61 -3.49
CA LYS A 106 24.62 2.36 -3.29
C LYS A 106 25.30 1.84 -4.56
N ALA A 107 24.64 0.94 -5.29
CA ALA A 107 25.19 0.37 -6.51
C ALA A 107 25.24 1.37 -7.69
N THR A 108 24.26 2.28 -7.77
CA THR A 108 24.13 3.24 -8.88
C THR A 108 24.69 4.62 -8.55
N GLY A 109 24.94 4.92 -7.29
CA GLY A 109 25.36 6.24 -6.82
C GLY A 109 24.30 7.34 -6.94
N ASN A 110 23.07 7.00 -7.31
CA ASN A 110 22.00 7.97 -7.56
C ASN A 110 20.69 7.56 -6.89
N ILE A 111 20.10 8.47 -6.11
CA ILE A 111 18.84 8.28 -5.41
C ILE A 111 17.68 8.07 -6.40
N SER A 112 17.72 8.74 -7.55
CA SER A 112 16.65 8.66 -8.56
C SER A 112 16.50 7.25 -9.17
N SER A 113 17.54 6.41 -9.09
CA SER A 113 17.54 5.05 -9.65
C SER A 113 16.47 4.14 -9.02
N SER A 114 16.25 4.27 -7.71
CA SER A 114 15.16 3.50 -7.04
C SER A 114 13.78 3.91 -7.52
N VAL A 115 13.56 5.22 -7.77
CA VAL A 115 12.30 5.73 -8.31
C VAL A 115 12.12 5.30 -9.76
N LEU A 116 13.19 5.30 -10.55
CA LEU A 116 13.17 4.85 -11.94
C LEU A 116 12.83 3.36 -12.07
N LEU A 117 13.40 2.52 -11.20
CA LEU A 117 13.03 1.10 -11.14
C LEU A 117 11.55 0.93 -10.85
N GLY A 118 10.99 1.69 -9.89
CA GLY A 118 9.56 1.70 -9.60
C GLY A 118 8.73 2.09 -10.82
N ALA A 119 9.16 3.13 -11.56
CA ALA A 119 8.49 3.55 -12.80
C ALA A 119 8.53 2.45 -13.88
N ALA A 120 9.65 1.76 -14.04
CA ALA A 120 9.78 0.66 -14.99
C ALA A 120 8.83 -0.51 -14.65
N LEU A 121 8.74 -0.88 -13.36
CA LEU A 121 7.80 -1.91 -12.91
C LEU A 121 6.34 -1.48 -13.12
N LEU A 122 6.02 -0.20 -12.93
CA LEU A 122 4.69 0.35 -13.23
C LEU A 122 4.35 0.32 -14.72
N CYS A 123 5.32 0.56 -15.59
CA CYS A 123 5.13 0.39 -17.04
C CYS A 123 4.75 -1.05 -17.38
N ILE A 124 5.46 -2.04 -16.80
CA ILE A 124 5.13 -3.46 -16.97
C ILE A 124 3.72 -3.75 -16.45
N GLY A 125 3.36 -3.23 -15.28
CA GLY A 125 2.02 -3.37 -14.69
C GLY A 125 0.93 -2.76 -15.59
N THR A 126 1.18 -1.58 -16.14
CA THR A 126 0.24 -0.92 -17.08
C THR A 126 0.05 -1.75 -18.35
N VAL A 127 1.15 -2.27 -18.94
CA VAL A 127 1.06 -3.16 -20.11
C VAL A 127 0.28 -4.43 -19.78
N SER A 128 0.54 -5.04 -18.61
CA SER A 128 -0.20 -6.22 -18.14
C SER A 128 -1.70 -5.92 -18.02
N PHE A 129 -2.07 -4.72 -17.53
CA PHE A 129 -3.46 -4.32 -17.44
C PHE A 129 -4.10 -4.08 -18.81
N LEU A 130 -3.35 -3.56 -19.78
CA LEU A 130 -3.85 -3.45 -21.17
C LEU A 130 -4.10 -4.82 -21.79
N VAL A 131 -3.23 -5.80 -21.52
CA VAL A 131 -3.45 -7.20 -21.94
C VAL A 131 -4.71 -7.76 -21.29
N TYR A 132 -4.89 -7.52 -19.99
CA TYR A 132 -6.12 -7.89 -19.28
C TYR A 132 -7.36 -7.30 -19.98
N ASN A 133 -7.35 -6.03 -20.37
CA ASN A 133 -8.48 -5.40 -21.05
C ASN A 133 -8.86 -6.09 -22.36
N VAL A 134 -7.87 -6.59 -23.11
CA VAL A 134 -8.12 -7.37 -24.32
C VAL A 134 -8.76 -8.72 -23.99
N MET A 135 -8.29 -9.38 -22.93
CA MET A 135 -8.85 -10.66 -22.47
C MET A 135 -10.29 -10.49 -21.95
N ASP A 136 -10.54 -9.46 -21.16
CA ASP A 136 -11.86 -9.15 -20.60
C ASP A 136 -12.90 -8.86 -21.70
N ARG A 137 -12.50 -8.13 -22.75
CA ARG A 137 -13.38 -7.92 -23.94
C ARG A 137 -13.71 -9.22 -24.65
N LYS A 138 -12.76 -10.15 -24.76
CA LYS A 138 -13.00 -11.45 -25.39
C LYS A 138 -13.94 -12.30 -24.53
N LEU A 139 -13.78 -12.27 -23.21
CA LEU A 139 -14.65 -12.98 -22.28
C LEU A 139 -16.09 -12.50 -22.41
N GLU A 140 -16.32 -11.18 -22.39
CA GLU A 140 -17.68 -10.61 -22.56
C GLU A 140 -18.31 -10.95 -23.91
N ALA A 141 -17.50 -11.01 -24.97
CA ALA A 141 -18.00 -11.40 -26.29
C ALA A 141 -18.43 -12.88 -26.39
N THR A 142 -17.88 -13.74 -25.50
CA THR A 142 -18.18 -15.19 -25.49
C THR A 142 -19.20 -15.58 -24.43
N SER A 143 -19.29 -14.83 -23.34
CA SER A 143 -20.28 -15.04 -22.30
C SER A 143 -21.53 -14.19 -22.61
N HIS A 144 -22.63 -14.83 -23.00
CA HIS A 144 -23.98 -14.25 -22.96
C HIS A 144 -24.48 -14.18 -21.50
N ALA A 145 -23.60 -13.86 -20.55
CA ALA A 145 -23.98 -13.72 -19.18
C ALA A 145 -24.86 -12.48 -19.05
N ASP A 146 -26.11 -12.69 -18.69
CA ASP A 146 -26.97 -11.67 -18.10
C ASP A 146 -26.17 -10.99 -16.97
N GLU A 147 -25.51 -9.88 -17.28
CA GLU A 147 -25.10 -8.95 -16.25
C GLU A 147 -26.42 -8.43 -15.66
N GLY A 148 -26.90 -9.08 -14.60
CA GLY A 148 -27.91 -8.50 -13.74
C GLY A 148 -27.44 -7.09 -13.45
N ALA A 149 -28.21 -6.09 -13.92
CA ALA A 149 -27.86 -4.68 -13.78
C ALA A 149 -27.48 -4.44 -12.31
N GLU A 150 -26.18 -4.28 -12.01
CA GLU A 150 -25.73 -3.85 -10.68
C GLU A 150 -26.52 -2.57 -10.39
N GLU A 151 -27.29 -2.57 -9.31
CA GLU A 151 -28.04 -1.39 -8.90
C GLU A 151 -27.07 -0.22 -8.81
N GLY A 152 -27.25 0.78 -9.67
CA GLY A 152 -26.34 1.89 -9.79
C GLY A 152 -26.29 2.65 -8.46
N PHE A 153 -25.08 2.96 -7.98
CA PHE A 153 -24.81 3.75 -6.78
C PHE A 153 -25.74 4.96 -6.69
N ALA A 154 -26.59 5.02 -5.66
CA ALA A 154 -27.44 6.15 -5.33
C ALA A 154 -26.78 6.99 -4.22
N PHE A 155 -26.83 8.33 -4.35
CA PHE A 155 -26.35 9.22 -3.28
C PHE A 155 -27.07 9.02 -1.94
N ALA A 156 -28.30 8.46 -1.97
CA ALA A 156 -29.04 8.08 -0.77
C ALA A 156 -28.32 7.02 0.07
N ASP A 157 -27.59 6.10 -0.55
CA ASP A 157 -26.85 5.01 0.12
C ASP A 157 -25.72 5.58 0.97
N LEU A 158 -25.05 6.65 0.52
CA LEU A 158 -24.07 7.36 1.33
C LEU A 158 -24.66 7.88 2.63
N MET A 159 -25.87 8.42 2.60
CA MET A 159 -26.49 8.99 3.79
C MET A 159 -26.78 7.90 4.84
N VAL A 160 -27.10 6.69 4.40
CA VAL A 160 -27.30 5.53 5.31
C VAL A 160 -25.98 5.15 5.98
N ILE A 161 -24.88 5.10 5.21
CA ILE A 161 -23.53 4.81 5.72
C ILE A 161 -23.12 5.86 6.74
N PHE A 162 -23.25 7.15 6.40
CA PHE A 162 -22.83 8.26 7.28
C PHE A 162 -23.65 8.35 8.57
N LYS A 163 -24.89 7.85 8.61
CA LYS A 163 -25.71 7.78 9.83
C LYS A 163 -25.32 6.61 10.75
N ASN A 164 -24.55 5.65 10.25
CA ASN A 164 -24.18 4.48 11.04
C ASN A 164 -23.00 4.81 11.99
N ARG A 165 -23.23 4.73 13.30
CA ARG A 165 -22.19 4.99 14.32
C ARG A 165 -21.03 3.99 14.24
N GLY A 166 -21.32 2.73 13.91
CA GLY A 166 -20.30 1.69 13.73
C GLY A 166 -19.33 2.03 12.60
N PHE A 167 -19.84 2.59 11.50
CA PHE A 167 -19.02 3.06 10.40
C PHE A 167 -17.97 4.10 10.86
N TRP A 168 -18.39 5.10 11.63
CA TRP A 168 -17.47 6.14 12.12
C TRP A 168 -16.42 5.59 13.07
N LEU A 169 -16.79 4.67 13.96
CA LEU A 169 -15.84 4.06 14.90
C LEU A 169 -14.78 3.23 14.17
N ILE A 170 -15.19 2.42 13.20
CA ILE A 170 -14.28 1.63 12.38
C ILE A 170 -13.40 2.54 11.51
N THR A 171 -13.98 3.56 10.88
CA THR A 171 -13.25 4.53 10.07
C THR A 171 -12.20 5.27 10.89
N LEU A 172 -12.57 5.73 12.10
CA LEU A 172 -11.63 6.40 13.00
C LEU A 172 -10.50 5.46 13.44
N LEU A 173 -10.82 4.21 13.78
CA LEU A 173 -9.83 3.21 14.13
C LEU A 173 -8.85 2.97 12.99
N CYS A 174 -9.34 2.76 11.77
CA CYS A 174 -8.51 2.60 10.58
C CYS A 174 -7.64 3.83 10.33
N LEU A 175 -8.19 5.04 10.40
CA LEU A 175 -7.47 6.28 10.21
C LEU A 175 -6.30 6.40 11.20
N LEU A 176 -6.57 6.20 12.49
CA LEU A 176 -5.56 6.30 13.55
C LEU A 176 -4.51 5.19 13.44
N PHE A 177 -4.92 3.96 13.15
CA PHE A 177 -4.03 2.83 12.98
C PHE A 177 -3.06 3.04 11.81
N TYR A 178 -3.57 3.37 10.64
CA TYR A 178 -2.73 3.62 9.46
C TYR A 178 -1.88 4.88 9.58
N SER A 179 -2.35 5.92 10.28
CA SER A 179 -1.53 7.11 10.56
C SER A 179 -0.34 6.82 11.49
N GLY A 180 -0.41 5.77 12.29
CA GLY A 180 0.75 5.26 13.03
C GLY A 180 1.73 4.47 12.14
N VAL A 181 1.21 3.52 11.35
CA VAL A 181 2.04 2.57 10.61
C VAL A 181 2.73 3.19 9.38
N PHE A 182 2.01 3.90 8.52
CA PHE A 182 2.58 4.36 7.25
C PHE A 182 3.66 5.43 7.40
N PRO A 183 3.51 6.48 8.22
CA PRO A 183 4.60 7.41 8.45
C PRO A 183 5.80 6.74 9.09
N PHE A 184 5.59 5.84 10.06
CA PHE A 184 6.67 5.06 10.65
C PHE A 184 7.46 4.30 9.58
N LEU A 185 6.81 3.54 8.70
CA LEU A 185 7.50 2.79 7.64
C LEU A 185 8.31 3.68 6.70
N LYS A 186 7.85 4.91 6.42
CA LYS A 186 8.58 5.87 5.58
C LYS A 186 9.93 6.28 6.19
N PHE A 187 9.99 6.37 7.51
CA PHE A 187 11.19 6.79 8.24
C PHE A 187 11.91 5.63 8.93
N ALA A 188 11.37 4.42 8.90
CA ALA A 188 11.88 3.26 9.64
C ALA A 188 13.33 2.95 9.29
N THR A 189 13.70 2.94 8.01
CA THR A 189 15.09 2.71 7.57
C THR A 189 16.05 3.73 8.17
N LYS A 190 15.69 5.03 8.15
CA LYS A 190 16.52 6.08 8.75
C LYS A 190 16.61 5.93 10.26
N LEU A 191 15.53 5.51 10.92
CA LEU A 191 15.49 5.22 12.35
C LEU A 191 16.47 4.09 12.70
N MET A 192 16.54 3.02 11.90
CA MET A 192 17.46 1.90 12.10
C MET A 192 18.92 2.35 12.03
N ILE A 193 19.26 3.22 11.06
CA ILE A 193 20.62 3.76 10.91
C ILE A 193 20.98 4.68 12.09
N VAL A 194 20.14 5.69 12.34
CA VAL A 194 20.49 6.78 13.27
C VAL A 194 20.39 6.37 14.75
N LYS A 195 19.35 5.63 15.12
CA LYS A 195 19.11 5.26 16.52
C LYS A 195 19.76 3.94 16.92
N TYR A 196 19.72 2.95 16.03
CA TYR A 196 20.16 1.58 16.34
C TYR A 196 21.52 1.24 15.73
N GLY A 197 22.15 2.17 14.99
CA GLY A 197 23.49 1.98 14.42
C GLY A 197 23.58 0.82 13.41
N VAL A 198 22.45 0.45 12.79
CA VAL A 198 22.42 -0.62 11.78
C VAL A 198 23.12 -0.15 10.52
N ASP A 199 23.93 -1.04 9.93
CA ASP A 199 24.61 -0.76 8.64
C ASP A 199 23.57 -0.36 7.58
N GLU A 200 23.90 0.68 6.81
CA GLU A 200 22.99 1.23 5.81
C GLU A 200 22.53 0.19 4.77
N GLY A 201 23.38 -0.79 4.44
CA GLY A 201 23.02 -1.85 3.50
C GLY A 201 21.94 -2.80 4.05
N LEU A 202 21.88 -2.96 5.38
CA LEU A 202 20.94 -3.85 6.07
C LEU A 202 19.76 -3.11 6.68
N ALA A 203 19.85 -1.79 6.82
CA ALA A 203 18.84 -1.00 7.54
C ALA A 203 17.43 -1.06 6.94
N GLY A 204 17.31 -1.30 5.65
CA GLY A 204 16.01 -1.49 4.98
C GLY A 204 15.40 -2.89 5.20
N MET A 205 16.23 -3.89 5.53
CA MET A 205 15.74 -5.27 5.71
C MET A 205 14.92 -5.43 6.98
N ILE A 206 15.25 -4.69 8.05
CA ILE A 206 14.51 -4.76 9.32
C ILE A 206 13.07 -4.27 9.13
N PRO A 207 12.78 -3.08 8.59
CA PRO A 207 11.41 -2.67 8.27
C PRO A 207 10.71 -3.58 7.25
N ALA A 208 11.44 -4.18 6.33
CA ALA A 208 10.89 -5.13 5.37
C ALA A 208 10.33 -6.41 6.02
N MET A 209 10.78 -6.76 7.23
CA MET A 209 10.23 -7.90 7.99
C MET A 209 8.74 -7.73 8.29
N LEU A 210 8.24 -6.49 8.43
CA LEU A 210 6.83 -6.23 8.70
C LEU A 210 5.93 -6.74 7.55
N PRO A 211 6.05 -6.28 6.30
CA PRO A 211 5.24 -6.80 5.21
C PRO A 211 5.48 -8.28 4.92
N PHE A 212 6.70 -8.82 5.12
CA PHE A 212 6.93 -10.26 5.04
C PHE A 212 6.20 -11.04 6.13
N GLY A 213 6.21 -10.53 7.37
CA GLY A 213 5.49 -11.12 8.48
C GLY A 213 3.99 -11.16 8.25
N THR A 214 3.41 -10.11 7.70
CA THR A 214 1.97 -10.05 7.41
C THR A 214 1.52 -11.08 6.38
N ILE A 215 2.36 -11.45 5.39
CA ILE A 215 2.03 -12.51 4.43
C ILE A 215 1.77 -13.84 5.14
N LEU A 216 2.59 -14.16 6.15
CA LEU A 216 2.49 -15.41 6.91
C LEU A 216 1.40 -15.33 8.00
N LEU A 217 1.27 -14.20 8.67
CA LEU A 217 0.39 -14.04 9.82
C LEU A 217 -1.07 -13.78 9.41
N THR A 218 -1.33 -13.19 8.25
CA THR A 218 -2.69 -12.91 7.79
C THR A 218 -3.57 -14.18 7.72
N PRO A 219 -3.13 -15.30 7.13
CA PRO A 219 -3.92 -16.55 7.15
C PRO A 219 -4.12 -17.11 8.56
N VAL A 220 -3.11 -16.96 9.45
CA VAL A 220 -3.19 -17.44 10.84
C VAL A 220 -4.24 -16.66 11.61
N PHE A 221 -4.20 -15.33 11.55
CA PHE A 221 -5.17 -14.48 12.23
C PHE A 221 -6.57 -14.57 11.59
N GLY A 222 -6.66 -14.76 10.28
CA GLY A 222 -7.92 -15.10 9.61
C GLY A 222 -8.54 -16.37 10.18
N GLY A 223 -7.76 -17.44 10.31
CA GLY A 223 -8.21 -18.71 10.90
C GLY A 223 -8.59 -18.59 12.39
N VAL A 224 -7.88 -17.73 13.15
CA VAL A 224 -8.25 -17.42 14.55
C VAL A 224 -9.58 -16.65 14.59
N TYR A 225 -9.73 -15.66 13.71
CA TYR A 225 -10.99 -14.90 13.61
C TYR A 225 -12.19 -15.80 13.28
N ASP A 226 -12.04 -16.70 12.32
CA ASP A 226 -13.11 -17.62 11.90
C ASP A 226 -13.54 -18.55 13.05
N ARG A 227 -12.58 -18.96 13.89
CA ARG A 227 -12.86 -19.87 15.03
C ARG A 227 -13.43 -19.16 16.26
N VAL A 228 -12.93 -17.96 16.57
CA VAL A 228 -13.23 -17.23 17.81
C VAL A 228 -14.32 -16.18 17.61
N GLY A 229 -14.50 -15.65 16.41
CA GLY A 229 -15.54 -14.69 16.05
C GLY A 229 -15.46 -13.32 16.75
N ARG A 230 -14.35 -13.02 17.45
CA ARG A 230 -14.18 -11.79 18.26
C ARG A 230 -13.30 -10.76 17.55
N GLY A 231 -13.68 -10.33 16.35
CA GLY A 231 -12.87 -9.38 15.54
C GLY A 231 -12.57 -8.07 16.25
N ALA A 232 -13.54 -7.48 16.95
CA ALA A 232 -13.33 -6.26 17.71
C ALA A 232 -12.24 -6.41 18.80
N THR A 233 -12.18 -7.57 19.47
CA THR A 233 -11.14 -7.83 20.47
C THR A 233 -9.75 -7.93 19.82
N LEU A 234 -9.64 -8.58 18.66
CA LEU A 234 -8.38 -8.67 17.92
C LEU A 234 -7.91 -7.29 17.46
N MET A 235 -8.82 -6.43 16.98
CA MET A 235 -8.50 -5.06 16.59
C MET A 235 -7.98 -4.22 17.77
N VAL A 236 -8.58 -4.37 18.97
CA VAL A 236 -8.12 -3.69 20.19
C VAL A 236 -6.72 -4.20 20.59
N ILE A 237 -6.49 -5.50 20.56
CA ILE A 237 -5.17 -6.08 20.87
C ILE A 237 -4.12 -5.55 19.89
N GLY A 238 -4.39 -5.56 18.60
CA GLY A 238 -3.49 -5.00 17.57
C GLY A 238 -3.18 -3.52 17.82
N SER A 239 -4.18 -2.71 18.15
CA SER A 239 -4.01 -1.28 18.45
C SER A 239 -3.17 -1.03 19.70
N VAL A 240 -3.34 -1.84 20.76
CA VAL A 240 -2.55 -1.77 21.99
C VAL A 240 -1.10 -2.17 21.71
N LEU A 241 -0.87 -3.26 20.97
CA LEU A 241 0.47 -3.68 20.57
C LEU A 241 1.16 -2.61 19.70
N LEU A 242 0.45 -2.03 18.74
CA LEU A 242 0.96 -0.93 17.93
C LEU A 242 1.42 0.25 18.78
N THR A 243 0.60 0.64 19.76
CA THR A 243 0.93 1.74 20.69
C THR A 243 2.18 1.42 21.51
N ILE A 244 2.29 0.23 22.08
CA ILE A 244 3.46 -0.21 22.86
C ILE A 244 4.72 -0.17 21.99
N VAL A 245 4.66 -0.69 20.78
CA VAL A 245 5.78 -0.69 19.83
C VAL A 245 6.26 0.74 19.54
N HIS A 246 5.35 1.67 19.27
CA HIS A 246 5.71 3.07 19.00
C HIS A 246 6.31 3.75 20.23
N ILE A 247 5.82 3.46 21.43
CA ILE A 247 6.41 3.94 22.67
C ILE A 247 7.85 3.40 22.82
N CYS A 248 8.08 2.11 22.56
CA CYS A 248 9.42 1.51 22.59
C CYS A 248 10.35 2.16 21.55
N PHE A 249 9.86 2.46 20.36
CA PHE A 249 10.65 3.19 19.35
C PHE A 249 10.89 4.66 19.73
N ALA A 250 10.00 5.31 20.46
CA ALA A 250 10.15 6.69 20.88
C ALA A 250 11.16 6.82 22.04
N LEU A 251 11.15 5.90 22.99
CA LEU A 251 12.01 5.96 24.17
C LEU A 251 13.46 5.56 23.84
N PRO A 252 14.47 6.11 24.54
CA PRO A 252 15.88 5.75 24.38
C PRO A 252 16.21 4.43 25.11
N ILE A 253 15.40 3.39 24.91
CA ILE A 253 15.56 2.09 25.55
C ILE A 253 16.36 1.20 24.61
N LEU A 254 17.46 0.60 25.10
CA LEU A 254 18.29 -0.38 24.43
C LEU A 254 18.53 -0.08 22.93
N PRO A 255 19.39 0.88 22.58
CA PRO A 255 19.65 1.25 21.19
C PRO A 255 20.54 0.19 20.50
N VAL A 256 20.10 -1.04 20.47
CA VAL A 256 20.79 -2.19 19.86
C VAL A 256 19.95 -2.80 18.75
N GLY A 257 20.60 -3.17 17.65
CA GLY A 257 19.92 -3.64 16.43
C GLY A 257 19.01 -4.85 16.66
N TRP A 258 19.40 -5.83 17.51
CA TRP A 258 18.56 -6.99 17.80
C TRP A 258 17.25 -6.63 18.51
N PHE A 259 17.25 -5.58 19.36
CA PHE A 259 16.05 -5.09 20.02
C PHE A 259 15.08 -4.46 19.00
N ALA A 260 15.61 -3.72 18.02
CA ALA A 260 14.81 -3.21 16.91
C ALA A 260 14.14 -4.32 16.09
N VAL A 261 14.84 -5.44 15.86
CA VAL A 261 14.29 -6.62 15.19
C VAL A 261 13.14 -7.22 16.00
N CYS A 262 13.32 -7.41 17.31
CA CYS A 262 12.26 -7.95 18.18
C CYS A 262 11.01 -7.06 18.18
N ILE A 263 11.19 -5.74 18.32
CA ILE A 263 10.06 -4.80 18.30
C ILE A 263 9.37 -4.80 16.93
N MET A 264 10.14 -4.91 15.84
CA MET A 264 9.58 -4.97 14.50
C MET A 264 8.76 -6.25 14.24
N LEU A 265 9.18 -7.39 14.82
CA LEU A 265 8.39 -8.62 14.79
C LEU A 265 7.06 -8.44 15.55
N VAL A 266 7.09 -7.80 16.73
CA VAL A 266 5.86 -7.49 17.49
C VAL A 266 4.96 -6.55 16.69
N LEU A 267 5.54 -5.57 15.97
CA LEU A 267 4.79 -4.70 15.08
C LEU A 267 4.13 -5.49 13.93
N GLY A 268 4.83 -6.49 13.38
CA GLY A 268 4.28 -7.40 12.37
C GLY A 268 3.09 -8.22 12.87
N VAL A 269 3.08 -8.58 14.16
CA VAL A 269 1.92 -9.26 14.79
C VAL A 269 0.76 -8.29 15.00
N ALA A 270 1.04 -7.00 15.28
CA ALA A 270 0.03 -5.98 15.51
C ALA A 270 -0.66 -5.50 14.21
N PHE A 271 0.04 -5.61 13.08
CA PHE A 271 -0.37 -5.12 11.76
C PHE A 271 -1.02 -6.22 10.92
#